data_f58f49fd5e5639d27d6ef678cebefa8d
#
_entry.id   f58f49fd5e5639d27d6ef678cebefa8d
#
_cell.length_a   1.000
_cell.length_b   1.000
_cell.length_c   1.000
_cell.angle_alpha   90.00
_cell.angle_beta   90.00
_cell.angle_gamma   90.00
#
_symmetry.space_group_name_H-M   'P 1'
#
loop_
_entity.id
_entity.type
_entity.pdbx_description
1 polymer ?
#
loop_
_entity_poly.entity_id
_entity_poly.type
_entity_poly.pdbx_seq_one_letter_code
_entity_poly.pdbx_strand_id
1 'polypeptide(L)'
;RDEFTNSLLINPITIDPSEIDTVNNQITINSHELETGQKVSYAASLPASGLSTGSYYVYRINENIIQLSETYINSTLNPPTVVSIGDTGGGTQTISPINPKIKIVKDNTLKFDLSDSTLEGYLLKIYYDNEFNNEFVSTGSTSGITVAGVGTVGVSANAALTINYNTDDTTNILPERLYYNLEKSGYISTADIEVNNYSEITYIESSYNSSYPVSGVGETTFNIALNKVPEKLSYDSSEC
;
A
#
# COMPACT_ATOMS: atom_id res chain seq x y z
N ARG A 1 -2.29 -8.48 -25.03
CA ARG A 1 -2.74 -9.07 -23.75
C ARG A 1 -2.57 -7.95 -22.74
N ASP A 2 -3.67 -7.29 -22.38
CA ASP A 2 -3.63 -6.22 -21.37
C ASP A 2 -3.44 -6.91 -20.01
N GLU A 3 -2.21 -6.94 -19.52
CA GLU A 3 -1.91 -7.33 -18.16
C GLU A 3 -2.31 -6.15 -17.26
N PHE A 4 -3.51 -6.21 -16.72
CA PHE A 4 -3.93 -5.30 -15.67
C PHE A 4 -3.27 -5.76 -14.37
N THR A 5 -2.22 -5.08 -13.98
CA THR A 5 -1.73 -5.18 -12.61
C THR A 5 -2.70 -4.42 -11.72
N ASN A 6 -3.51 -5.14 -10.96
CA ASN A 6 -4.42 -4.55 -9.97
C ASN A 6 -3.59 -4.18 -8.74
N SER A 7 -3.13 -2.94 -8.66
CA SER A 7 -2.47 -2.45 -7.47
C SER A 7 -3.45 -1.72 -6.56
N LEU A 8 -3.24 -1.85 -5.26
CA LEU A 8 -4.03 -1.22 -4.22
C LEU A 8 -3.34 0.04 -3.72
N LEU A 9 -4.11 1.11 -3.60
CA LEU A 9 -3.72 2.31 -2.87
C LEU A 9 -4.18 2.15 -1.41
N ILE A 10 -3.28 2.39 -0.48
CA ILE A 10 -3.58 2.30 0.95
C ILE A 10 -3.33 3.66 1.61
N ASN A 11 -4.32 4.13 2.38
CA ASN A 11 -4.26 5.37 3.16
C ASN A 11 -3.73 6.56 2.35
N PRO A 12 -4.47 7.10 1.37
CA PRO A 12 -4.06 8.28 0.62
C PRO A 12 -3.70 9.45 1.53
N ILE A 13 -2.54 10.06 1.30
CA ILE A 13 -2.06 11.23 2.02
C ILE A 13 -2.30 12.46 1.15
N THR A 14 -3.06 13.43 1.65
CA THR A 14 -3.26 14.71 0.97
C THR A 14 -2.04 15.60 1.19
N ILE A 15 -1.61 16.27 0.12
CA ILE A 15 -0.51 17.24 0.11
C ILE A 15 -1.07 18.60 -0.25
N ASP A 16 -0.79 19.60 0.57
CA ASP A 16 -1.04 21.01 0.25
C ASP A 16 0.10 21.54 -0.63
N PRO A 17 -0.17 22.36 -1.65
CA PRO A 17 0.89 22.99 -2.46
C PRO A 17 1.98 23.70 -1.64
N SER A 18 1.65 24.26 -0.47
CA SER A 18 2.62 24.90 0.43
C SER A 18 3.61 23.93 1.09
N GLU A 19 3.34 22.62 1.05
CA GLU A 19 4.20 21.55 1.57
C GLU A 19 5.26 21.11 0.57
N ILE A 20 5.23 21.67 -0.66
CA ILE A 20 6.19 21.38 -1.74
C ILE A 20 7.28 22.41 -1.80
N ASP A 21 8.52 21.99 -1.52
CA ASP A 21 9.74 22.81 -1.66
C ASP A 21 10.37 22.57 -3.03
N THR A 22 10.20 23.52 -3.92
CA THR A 22 10.72 23.46 -5.29
C THR A 22 12.24 23.70 -5.38
N VAL A 23 12.84 24.31 -4.37
CA VAL A 23 14.29 24.58 -4.33
C VAL A 23 15.06 23.29 -4.04
N ASN A 24 14.55 22.49 -3.10
CA ASN A 24 15.18 21.26 -2.67
C ASN A 24 14.50 20.00 -3.27
N ASN A 25 13.44 20.15 -4.06
CA ASN A 25 12.62 19.06 -4.61
C ASN A 25 12.07 18.15 -3.52
N GLN A 26 11.55 18.75 -2.46
CA GLN A 26 11.08 18.04 -1.25
C GLN A 26 9.57 18.21 -1.08
N ILE A 27 8.97 17.21 -0.45
CA ILE A 27 7.57 17.25 -0.03
C ILE A 27 7.53 16.98 1.46
N THR A 28 6.92 17.91 2.20
CA THR A 28 6.73 17.78 3.64
C THR A 28 5.43 17.05 3.92
N ILE A 29 5.50 15.94 4.63
CA ILE A 29 4.37 15.12 5.04
C ILE A 29 4.64 14.68 6.48
N ASN A 30 3.98 15.27 7.43
CA ASN A 30 4.21 14.99 8.85
C ASN A 30 3.97 13.53 9.20
N SER A 31 4.96 12.88 9.81
CA SER A 31 4.88 11.48 10.27
C SER A 31 4.41 10.52 9.19
N HIS A 32 4.98 10.64 7.98
CA HIS A 32 4.47 9.94 6.78
C HIS A 32 4.71 8.43 6.76
N GLU A 33 5.57 7.90 7.60
CA GLU A 33 5.89 6.46 7.71
C GLU A 33 6.36 5.79 6.38
N LEU A 34 6.52 6.56 5.30
CA LEU A 34 7.04 6.08 4.03
C LEU A 34 8.52 5.74 4.13
N GLU A 35 8.95 4.69 3.45
CA GLU A 35 10.34 4.23 3.44
C GLU A 35 11.02 4.48 2.08
N THR A 36 12.35 4.61 2.08
CA THR A 36 13.13 4.71 0.83
C THR A 36 12.95 3.46 -0.01
N GLY A 37 12.68 3.65 -1.32
CA GLY A 37 12.38 2.57 -2.26
C GLY A 37 10.91 2.15 -2.29
N GLN A 38 10.07 2.70 -1.41
CA GLN A 38 8.63 2.41 -1.44
C GLN A 38 7.96 3.03 -2.66
N LYS A 39 7.17 2.24 -3.37
CA LYS A 39 6.38 2.70 -4.51
C LYS A 39 5.12 3.43 -4.03
N VAL A 40 4.86 4.58 -4.62
CA VAL A 40 3.68 5.40 -4.33
C VAL A 40 3.03 5.86 -5.62
N SER A 41 1.73 6.11 -5.57
CA SER A 41 0.98 6.80 -6.61
C SER A 41 0.87 8.27 -6.24
N TYR A 42 1.28 9.15 -7.15
CA TYR A 42 0.98 10.59 -7.07
C TYR A 42 -0.20 10.90 -7.98
N ALA A 43 -1.20 11.56 -7.46
CA ALA A 43 -2.35 12.02 -8.21
C ALA A 43 -2.68 13.47 -7.85
N ALA A 44 -2.98 14.28 -8.86
CA ALA A 44 -3.32 15.68 -8.67
C ALA A 44 -4.26 16.17 -9.76
N SER A 45 -5.16 17.09 -9.40
CA SER A 45 -6.00 17.79 -10.38
C SER A 45 -5.21 18.81 -11.19
N LEU A 46 -4.19 19.41 -10.59
CA LEU A 46 -3.21 20.30 -11.22
C LEU A 46 -1.83 19.94 -10.68
N PRO A 47 -1.10 19.02 -11.32
CA PRO A 47 0.18 18.52 -10.84
C PRO A 47 1.23 19.62 -10.73
N ALA A 48 2.12 19.48 -9.73
CA ALA A 48 3.34 20.28 -9.66
C ALA A 48 4.20 20.06 -10.90
N SER A 49 4.82 21.12 -11.43
CA SER A 49 5.67 21.03 -12.62
C SER A 49 6.83 20.08 -12.38
N GLY A 50 7.05 19.16 -13.30
CA GLY A 50 8.02 18.06 -13.16
C GLY A 50 7.39 16.76 -12.63
N LEU A 51 6.22 16.85 -11.99
CA LEU A 51 5.43 15.68 -11.60
C LEU A 51 4.26 15.48 -12.57
N SER A 52 3.84 14.26 -12.76
CA SER A 52 2.62 13.89 -13.47
C SER A 52 1.88 12.84 -12.64
N THR A 53 0.56 12.74 -12.79
CA THR A 53 -0.17 11.64 -12.19
C THR A 53 0.45 10.31 -12.64
N GLY A 54 0.94 9.52 -11.67
CA GLY A 54 1.70 8.31 -11.96
C GLY A 54 2.35 7.70 -10.73
N SER A 55 3.15 6.66 -10.97
CA SER A 55 3.89 5.97 -9.93
C SER A 55 5.29 6.55 -9.77
N TYR A 56 5.75 6.66 -8.53
CA TYR A 56 7.06 7.13 -8.15
C TYR A 56 7.63 6.26 -7.02
N TYR A 57 8.90 6.45 -6.71
CA TYR A 57 9.58 5.80 -5.60
C TYR A 57 10.07 6.84 -4.60
N VAL A 58 9.86 6.57 -3.34
CA VAL A 58 10.20 7.48 -2.25
C VAL A 58 11.71 7.42 -1.96
N TYR A 59 12.33 8.58 -1.80
CA TYR A 59 13.55 8.73 -1.03
C TYR A 59 13.20 9.47 0.28
N ARG A 60 13.36 8.77 1.40
CA ARG A 60 13.07 9.31 2.72
C ARG A 60 14.25 10.10 3.23
N ILE A 61 14.07 11.41 3.45
CA ILE A 61 15.06 12.26 4.10
C ILE A 61 14.97 12.10 5.61
N ASN A 62 13.75 12.19 6.15
CA ASN A 62 13.45 11.98 7.58
C ASN A 62 11.98 11.58 7.75
N GLU A 63 11.47 11.58 8.97
CA GLU A 63 10.09 11.20 9.28
C GLU A 63 9.01 12.13 8.70
N ASN A 64 9.39 13.33 8.28
CA ASN A 64 8.47 14.37 7.81
C ASN A 64 8.75 14.85 6.39
N ILE A 65 9.83 14.41 5.76
CA ILE A 65 10.26 14.92 4.45
C ILE A 65 10.67 13.79 3.54
N ILE A 66 10.11 13.82 2.33
CA ILE A 66 10.45 12.90 1.24
C ILE A 66 10.88 13.65 -0.01
N GLN A 67 11.51 12.90 -0.92
CA GLN A 67 11.69 13.24 -2.32
C GLN A 67 11.15 12.10 -3.18
N LEU A 68 10.80 12.37 -4.44
CA LEU A 68 10.29 11.37 -5.38
C LEU A 68 11.32 11.09 -6.47
N SER A 69 11.43 9.82 -6.85
CA SER A 69 12.26 9.33 -7.93
C SER A 69 11.41 8.55 -8.94
N GLU A 70 11.79 8.54 -10.21
CA GLU A 70 11.07 7.82 -11.26
C GLU A 70 11.27 6.30 -11.20
N THR A 71 12.39 5.85 -10.63
CA THR A 71 12.73 4.42 -10.53
C THR A 71 13.19 4.05 -9.13
N TYR A 72 13.01 2.79 -8.77
CA TYR A 72 13.52 2.23 -7.51
C TYR A 72 15.03 2.48 -7.35
N ILE A 73 15.81 2.21 -8.40
CA ILE A 73 17.26 2.39 -8.37
C ILE A 73 17.61 3.84 -8.05
N ASN A 74 16.98 4.81 -8.71
CA ASN A 74 17.23 6.22 -8.49
C ASN A 74 16.94 6.67 -7.05
N SER A 75 15.91 6.10 -6.42
CA SER A 75 15.56 6.40 -5.03
C SER A 75 16.53 5.83 -4.02
N THR A 76 17.27 4.77 -4.37
CA THR A 76 18.20 4.05 -3.46
C THR A 76 19.66 4.43 -3.66
N LEU A 77 19.99 5.28 -4.63
CA LEU A 77 21.33 5.82 -4.82
C LEU A 77 21.74 6.75 -3.66
N ASN A 78 23.01 6.95 -3.49
CA ASN A 78 23.57 7.93 -2.54
C ASN A 78 24.62 8.82 -3.25
N PRO A 79 24.30 10.08 -3.64
CA PRO A 79 23.00 10.74 -3.48
C PRO A 79 21.91 10.16 -4.42
N PRO A 80 20.62 10.31 -4.09
CA PRO A 80 19.52 9.86 -4.95
C PRO A 80 19.40 10.70 -6.21
N THR A 81 18.81 10.12 -7.26
CA THR A 81 18.37 10.89 -8.42
C THR A 81 16.86 11.14 -8.27
N VAL A 82 16.49 12.37 -8.02
CA VAL A 82 15.11 12.76 -7.73
C VAL A 82 14.49 13.56 -8.87
N VAL A 83 13.16 13.59 -8.90
CA VAL A 83 12.39 14.42 -9.83
C VAL A 83 12.61 15.90 -9.49
N SER A 84 12.90 16.71 -10.52
CA SER A 84 12.99 18.16 -10.36
C SER A 84 11.59 18.76 -10.37
N ILE A 85 11.24 19.49 -9.31
CA ILE A 85 9.94 20.12 -9.12
C ILE A 85 10.07 21.63 -9.42
N GLY A 86 9.42 22.10 -10.46
CA GLY A 86 9.55 23.49 -10.92
C GLY A 86 8.55 24.48 -10.29
N ASP A 87 7.39 23.97 -9.85
CA ASP A 87 6.38 24.74 -9.11
C ASP A 87 5.62 23.83 -8.16
N THR A 88 4.70 24.38 -7.40
CA THR A 88 3.94 23.62 -6.38
C THR A 88 2.63 23.03 -6.91
N GLY A 89 2.28 23.27 -8.18
CA GLY A 89 0.99 22.87 -8.71
C GLY A 89 -0.18 23.56 -8.00
N GLY A 90 -1.33 22.85 -7.95
CA GLY A 90 -2.51 23.41 -7.31
C GLY A 90 -3.62 22.37 -7.12
N GLY A 91 -4.67 22.78 -6.42
CA GLY A 91 -5.78 21.90 -6.09
C GLY A 91 -5.39 20.77 -5.16
N THR A 92 -6.19 19.71 -5.17
CA THR A 92 -5.93 18.53 -4.33
C THR A 92 -4.85 17.67 -4.96
N GLN A 93 -3.80 17.41 -4.21
CA GLN A 93 -2.72 16.49 -4.55
C GLN A 93 -2.67 15.38 -3.52
N THR A 94 -2.38 14.16 -3.94
CA THR A 94 -2.30 13.00 -3.04
C THR A 94 -1.10 12.13 -3.35
N ILE A 95 -0.51 11.57 -2.32
CA ILE A 95 0.44 10.45 -2.40
C ILE A 95 -0.19 9.26 -1.69
N SER A 96 -0.21 8.11 -2.36
CA SER A 96 -0.79 6.89 -1.81
C SER A 96 0.20 5.75 -1.94
N PRO A 97 0.59 5.09 -0.85
CA PRO A 97 1.36 3.85 -0.92
C PRO A 97 0.69 2.82 -1.84
N ILE A 98 1.47 2.16 -2.69
CA ILE A 98 1.01 1.09 -3.58
C ILE A 98 1.43 -0.24 -2.98
N ASN A 99 0.47 -1.13 -2.73
CA ASN A 99 0.70 -2.47 -2.16
C ASN A 99 1.73 -2.50 -1.01
N PRO A 100 1.63 -1.59 -0.02
CA PRO A 100 2.65 -1.49 1.02
C PRO A 100 2.70 -2.74 1.87
N LYS A 101 3.87 -2.99 2.47
CA LYS A 101 3.99 -3.96 3.55
C LYS A 101 3.23 -3.47 4.78
N ILE A 102 2.40 -4.34 5.33
CA ILE A 102 1.62 -4.07 6.54
C ILE A 102 2.27 -4.80 7.70
N LYS A 103 2.58 -4.08 8.77
CA LYS A 103 3.05 -4.65 10.03
C LYS A 103 1.92 -4.59 11.05
N ILE A 104 1.59 -5.72 11.64
CA ILE A 104 0.56 -5.82 12.67
C ILE A 104 1.18 -6.25 13.99
N VAL A 105 0.75 -5.62 15.07
CA VAL A 105 1.15 -5.99 16.43
C VAL A 105 0.21 -7.07 16.94
N LYS A 106 0.76 -7.98 17.73
CA LYS A 106 0.02 -9.02 18.45
C LYS A 106 -1.19 -8.42 19.19
N ASP A 107 -2.28 -9.16 19.23
CA ASP A 107 -3.56 -8.81 19.86
C ASP A 107 -4.34 -7.65 19.19
N ASN A 108 -3.90 -7.19 18.03
CA ASN A 108 -4.65 -6.20 17.25
C ASN A 108 -5.56 -6.84 16.20
N THR A 109 -6.62 -6.12 15.88
CA THR A 109 -7.48 -6.41 14.73
C THR A 109 -7.04 -5.58 13.54
N LEU A 110 -6.76 -6.25 12.43
CA LEU A 110 -6.52 -5.61 11.13
C LEU A 110 -7.83 -5.53 10.37
N LYS A 111 -8.18 -4.33 9.94
CA LYS A 111 -9.35 -4.10 9.11
C LYS A 111 -8.97 -3.40 7.81
N PHE A 112 -9.41 -3.94 6.70
CA PHE A 112 -9.39 -3.28 5.41
C PHE A 112 -10.77 -2.69 5.15
N ASP A 113 -10.86 -1.37 5.02
CA ASP A 113 -12.07 -0.69 4.56
C ASP A 113 -12.16 -0.83 3.04
N LEU A 114 -13.17 -1.51 2.57
CA LEU A 114 -13.42 -1.85 1.17
C LEU A 114 -14.63 -1.11 0.60
N SER A 115 -15.02 0.00 1.21
CA SER A 115 -16.21 0.78 0.81
C SER A 115 -15.96 1.67 -0.42
N ASP A 116 -14.71 1.93 -0.80
CA ASP A 116 -14.39 2.79 -1.94
C ASP A 116 -14.95 2.21 -3.24
N SER A 117 -15.72 3.02 -3.98
CA SER A 117 -16.41 2.60 -5.21
C SER A 117 -15.49 2.15 -6.34
N THR A 118 -14.21 2.48 -6.28
CA THR A 118 -13.22 1.99 -7.26
C THR A 118 -12.99 0.49 -7.17
N LEU A 119 -13.35 -0.13 -6.04
CA LEU A 119 -13.23 -1.56 -5.76
C LEU A 119 -14.43 -2.39 -6.23
N GLU A 120 -15.46 -1.77 -6.82
CA GLU A 120 -16.65 -2.50 -7.28
C GLU A 120 -16.28 -3.60 -8.28
N GLY A 121 -16.75 -4.82 -7.99
CA GLY A 121 -16.47 -6.01 -8.79
C GLY A 121 -15.15 -6.72 -8.47
N TYR A 122 -14.42 -6.24 -7.46
CA TYR A 122 -13.20 -6.88 -6.96
C TYR A 122 -13.44 -7.60 -5.63
N LEU A 123 -12.53 -8.51 -5.30
CA LEU A 123 -12.48 -9.22 -4.03
C LEU A 123 -11.08 -9.06 -3.45
N LEU A 124 -11.00 -8.68 -2.18
CA LEU A 124 -9.75 -8.75 -1.43
C LEU A 124 -9.61 -10.14 -0.85
N LYS A 125 -8.50 -10.80 -1.13
CA LYS A 125 -8.15 -12.12 -0.59
C LYS A 125 -6.83 -12.10 0.14
N ILE A 126 -6.70 -13.01 1.08
CA ILE A 126 -5.49 -13.21 1.90
C ILE A 126 -4.92 -14.58 1.59
N TYR A 127 -3.59 -14.69 1.53
CA TYR A 127 -2.88 -15.89 1.13
C TYR A 127 -1.74 -16.23 2.08
N TYR A 128 -1.38 -17.53 2.14
CA TYR A 128 -0.21 -18.01 2.87
C TYR A 128 1.10 -17.77 2.11
N ASP A 129 1.04 -17.64 0.79
CA ASP A 129 2.21 -17.52 -0.08
C ASP A 129 2.10 -16.29 -1.01
N ASN A 130 3.25 -15.81 -1.45
CA ASN A 130 3.37 -14.64 -2.32
C ASN A 130 3.05 -14.91 -3.80
N GLU A 131 2.83 -16.17 -4.15
CA GLU A 131 2.39 -16.58 -5.49
C GLU A 131 0.86 -16.65 -5.56
N PHE A 132 0.16 -16.41 -4.44
CA PHE A 132 -1.30 -16.41 -4.31
C PHE A 132 -1.95 -17.75 -4.71
N ASN A 133 -1.28 -18.86 -4.41
CA ASN A 133 -1.79 -20.20 -4.71
C ASN A 133 -2.61 -20.79 -3.56
N ASN A 134 -2.25 -20.45 -2.32
CA ASN A 134 -2.86 -21.02 -1.11
C ASN A 134 -3.62 -19.94 -0.35
N GLU A 135 -4.91 -19.82 -0.64
CA GLU A 135 -5.78 -18.85 0.03
C GLU A 135 -5.88 -19.13 1.54
N PHE A 136 -5.70 -18.07 2.34
CA PHE A 136 -5.95 -18.11 3.76
C PHE A 136 -7.46 -17.99 3.99
N VAL A 137 -8.12 -19.13 4.08
CA VAL A 137 -9.56 -19.20 4.31
C VAL A 137 -9.79 -19.57 5.76
N SER A 138 -10.42 -18.71 6.54
CA SER A 138 -11.05 -19.16 7.77
C SER A 138 -12.46 -19.68 7.48
N THR A 139 -12.56 -20.90 7.00
CA THR A 139 -13.84 -21.59 6.96
C THR A 139 -14.12 -22.22 8.31
N GLY A 140 -14.75 -21.49 9.16
CA GLY A 140 -15.15 -21.96 10.48
C GLY A 140 -14.29 -21.38 11.59
N SER A 141 -14.91 -21.28 12.74
CA SER A 141 -14.33 -20.87 14.00
C SER A 141 -13.14 -21.78 14.40
N THR A 142 -11.99 -21.51 13.81
CA THR A 142 -10.74 -21.86 14.48
C THR A 142 -10.52 -20.72 15.47
N SER A 143 -10.60 -21.06 16.74
CA SER A 143 -10.37 -20.12 17.83
C SER A 143 -9.08 -19.35 17.57
N GLY A 144 -9.13 -18.04 17.60
CA GLY A 144 -7.98 -17.16 17.49
C GLY A 144 -7.88 -16.36 16.19
N ILE A 145 -8.21 -16.89 15.02
CA ILE A 145 -8.14 -16.13 13.75
C ILE A 145 -9.51 -16.13 13.09
N THR A 146 -10.16 -15.00 13.11
CA THR A 146 -11.39 -14.80 12.34
C THR A 146 -11.10 -13.86 11.19
N VAL A 147 -11.22 -14.34 9.95
CA VAL A 147 -11.34 -13.48 8.78
C VAL A 147 -12.82 -13.33 8.50
N ALA A 148 -13.34 -12.14 8.64
CA ALA A 148 -14.75 -11.84 8.39
C ALA A 148 -14.87 -10.76 7.32
N GLY A 149 -15.60 -11.06 6.26
CA GLY A 149 -16.03 -10.07 5.27
C GLY A 149 -17.43 -9.57 5.63
N VAL A 150 -17.63 -8.27 5.55
CA VAL A 150 -18.93 -7.59 5.77
C VAL A 150 -19.22 -6.71 4.58
N GLY A 151 -20.50 -6.72 4.14
CA GLY A 151 -20.94 -5.89 3.02
C GLY A 151 -20.43 -6.34 1.65
N THR A 152 -20.79 -5.55 0.63
CA THR A 152 -20.35 -5.76 -0.76
C THR A 152 -19.24 -4.79 -1.09
N VAL A 153 -18.09 -5.30 -1.48
CA VAL A 153 -16.88 -4.53 -1.82
C VAL A 153 -17.20 -3.46 -2.88
N GLY A 154 -16.81 -2.23 -2.62
CA GLY A 154 -17.01 -1.10 -3.52
C GLY A 154 -18.45 -0.58 -3.59
N VAL A 155 -19.41 -1.18 -2.86
CA VAL A 155 -20.85 -0.83 -2.92
C VAL A 155 -21.40 -0.45 -1.55
N SER A 156 -21.11 -1.28 -0.54
CA SER A 156 -21.63 -1.06 0.79
C SER A 156 -20.71 -0.12 1.58
N ALA A 157 -21.29 0.88 2.24
CA ALA A 157 -20.53 1.84 3.07
C ALA A 157 -19.80 1.17 4.26
N ASN A 158 -20.18 -0.04 4.63
CA ASN A 158 -19.55 -0.83 5.68
C ASN A 158 -18.74 -2.03 5.14
N ALA A 159 -18.46 -2.05 3.83
CA ALA A 159 -17.68 -3.13 3.24
C ALA A 159 -16.29 -3.19 3.87
N ALA A 160 -15.97 -4.33 4.44
CA ALA A 160 -14.68 -4.51 5.12
C ALA A 160 -14.25 -5.98 5.13
N LEU A 161 -12.95 -6.21 5.17
CA LEU A 161 -12.33 -7.48 5.53
C LEU A 161 -11.58 -7.28 6.84
N THR A 162 -11.89 -8.09 7.84
CA THR A 162 -11.29 -8.00 9.17
C THR A 162 -10.55 -9.28 9.51
N ILE A 163 -9.30 -9.14 9.96
CA ILE A 163 -8.49 -10.24 10.50
C ILE A 163 -8.24 -9.95 11.97
N ASN A 164 -8.75 -10.83 12.83
CA ASN A 164 -8.57 -10.69 14.27
C ASN A 164 -7.40 -11.58 14.72
N TYR A 165 -6.32 -10.96 15.16
CA TYR A 165 -5.14 -11.60 15.70
C TYR A 165 -5.24 -11.76 17.21
N ASN A 166 -6.25 -12.46 17.70
CA ASN A 166 -6.37 -12.78 19.12
C ASN A 166 -5.46 -13.98 19.46
N THR A 167 -4.51 -13.77 20.34
CA THR A 167 -3.41 -14.70 20.61
C THR A 167 -3.58 -15.54 21.87
N ASP A 168 -4.70 -15.47 22.54
CA ASP A 168 -4.97 -16.31 23.73
C ASP A 168 -5.16 -17.80 23.40
N ASP A 169 -5.10 -18.14 22.09
CA ASP A 169 -5.22 -19.51 21.63
C ASP A 169 -3.86 -20.14 21.37
N THR A 170 -3.44 -21.00 22.28
CA THR A 170 -2.18 -21.76 22.16
C THR A 170 -2.25 -22.87 21.10
N THR A 171 -3.40 -23.11 20.49
CA THR A 171 -3.62 -24.19 19.51
C THR A 171 -3.57 -23.70 18.06
N ASN A 172 -3.79 -22.41 17.79
CA ASN A 172 -3.72 -21.82 16.47
C ASN A 172 -2.57 -20.82 16.38
N ILE A 173 -1.44 -21.29 15.91
CA ILE A 173 -0.28 -20.44 15.64
C ILE A 173 -0.60 -19.62 14.40
N LEU A 174 -0.65 -18.29 14.56
CA LEU A 174 -0.75 -17.35 13.46
C LEU A 174 0.45 -17.51 12.54
N PRO A 175 0.26 -17.51 11.22
CA PRO A 175 1.37 -17.40 10.30
C PRO A 175 2.12 -16.08 10.58
N GLU A 176 3.44 -16.14 10.69
CA GLU A 176 4.27 -14.94 10.83
C GLU A 176 4.12 -13.99 9.65
N ARG A 177 3.64 -14.51 8.52
CA ARG A 177 3.54 -13.80 7.27
C ARG A 177 2.34 -14.25 6.47
N LEU A 178 1.56 -13.28 6.03
CA LEU A 178 0.46 -13.44 5.09
C LEU A 178 0.63 -12.46 3.93
N TYR A 179 -0.13 -12.65 2.86
CA TYR A 179 -0.11 -11.81 1.68
C TYR A 179 -1.53 -11.44 1.31
N TYR A 180 -1.76 -10.21 0.87
CA TYR A 180 -3.06 -9.77 0.40
C TYR A 180 -3.04 -9.51 -1.11
N ASN A 181 -4.15 -9.78 -1.78
CA ASN A 181 -4.30 -9.54 -3.21
C ASN A 181 -5.72 -9.10 -3.53
N LEU A 182 -5.84 -8.25 -4.56
CA LEU A 182 -7.12 -7.85 -5.10
C LEU A 182 -7.42 -8.65 -6.37
N GLU A 183 -8.54 -9.36 -6.38
CA GLU A 183 -8.92 -10.21 -7.50
C GLU A 183 -10.22 -9.72 -8.14
N LYS A 184 -10.33 -9.92 -9.43
CA LYS A 184 -11.58 -9.76 -10.17
C LYS A 184 -11.98 -11.10 -10.77
N SER A 185 -13.27 -11.43 -10.74
CA SER A 185 -13.78 -12.67 -11.31
C SER A 185 -13.31 -12.84 -12.76
N GLY A 186 -12.56 -13.92 -13.03
CA GLY A 186 -11.99 -14.23 -14.35
C GLY A 186 -10.60 -13.62 -14.64
N TYR A 187 -10.03 -12.85 -13.69
CA TYR A 187 -8.67 -12.32 -13.80
C TYR A 187 -7.92 -12.64 -12.52
N ILE A 188 -6.80 -13.32 -12.65
CA ILE A 188 -5.84 -13.47 -11.56
C ILE A 188 -4.88 -12.29 -11.73
N SER A 189 -4.82 -11.40 -10.75
CA SER A 189 -3.77 -10.40 -10.73
C SER A 189 -2.47 -11.12 -10.40
N THR A 190 -1.51 -11.06 -11.31
CA THR A 190 -0.15 -11.38 -10.93
C THR A 190 0.37 -10.20 -10.12
N ALA A 191 0.79 -10.45 -8.89
CA ALA A 191 1.52 -9.45 -8.13
C ALA A 191 2.70 -8.98 -8.98
N ASP A 192 2.87 -7.67 -9.05
CA ASP A 192 4.03 -7.10 -9.68
C ASP A 192 5.27 -7.59 -8.93
N ILE A 193 6.05 -8.46 -9.57
CA ILE A 193 7.25 -9.11 -8.98
C ILE A 193 8.41 -8.11 -8.95
N GLU A 194 8.19 -6.82 -9.10
CA GLU A 194 9.23 -5.85 -8.86
C GLU A 194 9.67 -5.91 -7.40
N VAL A 195 10.96 -6.12 -7.27
CA VAL A 195 11.74 -6.23 -6.05
C VAL A 195 11.23 -5.26 -4.98
N ASN A 196 10.57 -5.80 -3.94
CA ASN A 196 10.03 -5.14 -2.74
C ASN A 196 8.59 -4.62 -2.74
N ASN A 197 7.77 -4.86 -3.73
CA ASN A 197 6.33 -4.57 -3.69
C ASN A 197 5.54 -5.79 -3.22
N TYR A 198 5.70 -6.13 -1.96
CA TYR A 198 4.96 -7.26 -1.42
C TYR A 198 3.75 -6.76 -0.65
N SER A 199 2.59 -7.18 -1.10
CA SER A 199 1.33 -7.20 -0.36
C SER A 199 1.46 -8.09 0.89
N GLU A 200 2.47 -7.85 1.70
CA GLU A 200 2.84 -8.68 2.85
C GLU A 200 2.26 -8.11 4.12
N ILE A 201 1.65 -8.97 4.92
CA ILE A 201 1.23 -8.69 6.28
C ILE A 201 2.19 -9.42 7.20
N THR A 202 3.02 -8.70 7.92
CA THR A 202 3.96 -9.27 8.87
C THR A 202 3.45 -9.06 10.29
N TYR A 203 3.43 -10.14 11.05
CA TYR A 203 3.09 -10.14 12.45
C TYR A 203 4.34 -9.89 13.32
N ILE A 204 4.23 -9.00 14.29
CA ILE A 204 5.31 -8.69 15.24
C ILE A 204 4.84 -8.85 16.67
N GLU A 205 5.64 -9.58 17.47
CA GLU A 205 5.31 -9.91 18.88
C GLU A 205 5.40 -8.73 19.85
N SER A 206 6.10 -7.65 19.51
CA SER A 206 6.24 -6.50 20.40
C SER A 206 6.32 -5.17 19.68
N SER A 207 5.81 -4.12 20.33
CA SER A 207 5.84 -2.74 19.88
C SER A 207 7.24 -2.09 19.89
N TYR A 208 8.28 -2.80 20.27
CA TYR A 208 9.65 -2.29 20.30
C TYR A 208 10.32 -2.48 18.96
N ASN A 209 10.54 -1.42 18.22
CA ASN A 209 11.26 -1.30 16.94
C ASN A 209 10.44 -1.35 15.66
N SER A 210 9.18 -0.96 15.66
CA SER A 210 8.49 -0.76 14.40
C SER A 210 8.37 0.73 14.08
N SER A 211 8.57 1.07 12.82
CA SER A 211 8.21 2.39 12.26
C SER A 211 6.70 2.65 12.30
N TYR A 212 5.93 1.69 12.77
CA TYR A 212 4.48 1.76 12.98
C TYR A 212 4.16 1.30 14.40
N PRO A 213 4.19 2.22 15.37
CA PRO A 213 3.74 1.88 16.71
C PRO A 213 2.20 1.82 16.72
N VAL A 214 1.64 0.67 16.43
CA VAL A 214 0.27 0.40 16.87
C VAL A 214 0.37 0.04 18.35
N SER A 215 0.23 1.04 19.20
CA SER A 215 0.25 0.86 20.63
C SER A 215 -1.11 0.38 21.12
N GLY A 216 -1.16 -0.82 21.65
CA GLY A 216 -2.28 -1.33 22.44
C GLY A 216 -3.21 -2.28 21.69
N VAL A 217 -4.05 -2.97 22.47
CA VAL A 217 -5.19 -3.75 21.97
C VAL A 217 -6.15 -2.80 21.27
N GLY A 218 -6.30 -2.95 19.94
CA GLY A 218 -7.11 -2.04 19.15
C GLY A 218 -7.40 -2.58 17.75
N GLU A 219 -8.15 -1.81 17.00
CA GLU A 219 -8.38 -2.04 15.58
C GLU A 219 -7.54 -1.05 14.76
N THR A 220 -6.75 -1.57 13.83
CA THR A 220 -6.07 -0.75 12.83
C THR A 220 -6.81 -0.87 11.51
N THR A 221 -7.37 0.24 11.03
CA THR A 221 -8.12 0.30 9.78
C THR A 221 -7.27 0.89 8.66
N PHE A 222 -7.20 0.20 7.54
CA PHE A 222 -6.60 0.68 6.29
C PHE A 222 -7.69 0.96 5.27
N ASN A 223 -7.73 2.20 4.76
CA ASN A 223 -8.62 2.59 3.66
C ASN A 223 -7.98 2.17 2.35
N ILE A 224 -8.71 1.43 1.53
CA ILE A 224 -8.21 0.85 0.30
C ILE A 224 -8.96 1.40 -0.90
N ALA A 225 -8.23 1.73 -1.95
CA ALA A 225 -8.76 2.09 -3.25
C ALA A 225 -7.99 1.39 -4.38
N LEU A 226 -8.61 1.22 -5.54
CA LEU A 226 -7.95 0.70 -6.73
C LEU A 226 -7.04 1.77 -7.34
N ASN A 227 -5.81 1.40 -7.66
CA ASN A 227 -4.93 2.25 -8.44
C ASN A 227 -5.39 2.25 -9.91
N LYS A 228 -5.98 3.36 -10.35
CA LYS A 228 -6.43 3.56 -11.74
C LYS A 228 -5.35 4.15 -12.64
N VAL A 229 -4.17 4.44 -12.10
CA VAL A 229 -3.07 4.98 -12.89
C VAL A 229 -2.44 3.84 -13.68
N PRO A 230 -2.43 3.90 -15.02
CA PRO A 230 -1.76 2.89 -15.83
C PRO A 230 -0.27 2.87 -15.48
N GLU A 231 0.27 1.71 -15.17
CA GLU A 231 1.72 1.58 -15.09
C GLU A 231 2.32 1.84 -16.46
N LYS A 232 3.30 2.74 -16.51
CA LYS A 232 4.15 2.86 -17.69
C LYS A 232 4.98 1.60 -17.75
N LEU A 233 4.62 0.67 -18.63
CA LEU A 233 5.51 -0.42 -19.01
C LEU A 233 6.75 0.22 -19.63
N SER A 234 7.86 0.24 -18.91
CA SER A 234 9.15 0.58 -19.48
C SER A 234 9.58 -0.62 -20.33
N TYR A 235 9.23 -0.61 -21.60
CA TYR A 235 9.89 -1.49 -22.56
C TYR A 235 11.35 -1.06 -22.64
N ASP A 236 12.23 -1.88 -22.13
CA ASP A 236 13.65 -1.78 -22.43
C ASP A 236 13.84 -2.19 -23.90
N SER A 237 14.04 -1.19 -24.76
CA SER A 237 14.27 -1.38 -26.19
C SER A 237 15.67 -1.88 -26.53
N SER A 238 16.41 -2.43 -25.56
CA SER A 238 17.78 -2.92 -25.74
C SER A 238 17.88 -4.38 -26.18
N GLU A 239 16.75 -5.09 -26.35
CA GLU A 239 16.73 -6.44 -26.93
C GLU A 239 15.99 -6.46 -28.29
N CYS A 240 16.58 -5.89 -29.33
CA CYS A 240 16.32 -6.19 -30.74
C CYS A 240 17.63 -6.38 -31.46
#